data_1f8a71d2665769b1e9fc45038b37858c
#
_entry.id   1f8a71d2665769b1e9fc45038b37858c
#
_cell.length_a   1.000
_cell.length_b   1.000
_cell.length_c   1.000
_cell.angle_alpha   90.00
_cell.angle_beta   90.00
_cell.angle_gamma   90.00
#
_symmetry.space_group_name_H-M   'P 1'
#
loop_
_entity.id
_entity.type
_entity.pdbx_description
1 polymer ?
#
loop_
_entity_poly.entity_id
_entity_poly.type
_entity_poly.pdbx_seq_one_letter_code
_entity_poly.pdbx_strand_id
1 'polypeptide(L)'
;MPGMASHQPDERVPFGQIISLPQLLVVFVIGLVARIAAALPVDYAPYTDPAYYTLVAQRLASGEGFTVPVIWSFLEVGSILPDPAVLPVPSNGHWMPLTSIVAAASMTIFGETWRAGQVPMILLGALLVPMTAFAAAWLFRSRWVTLLAVVLAIFSGPLLVYYPTIENFAVFGVLGAGALMSAIRAAQPGTSARWLILSGALAGAATLARIDGVILTVAPAVAWLVRGEHRRGSGWIVGFASAAAYLVVIGPWLLRNIVVFGTALPSAGGSTLWITSYNEQFTIGQDISIASYLDAGIGFIIGSKLDSWFQLVGRTAVLLGGIFLFTFVPALWMARRRRDLWPFVAYFIAMFVAMGGLFTFHAPRGAYYHSAPAWLPIAIPMAISAVPAVATAVGRFWPFLRRAQTHRFLSIVGTLGAVVLSIVGSVAVWREWDHSHRLDVTGAEFFVDRRATGDVVMFTDPSALALLSGNPGVSPTPDSYHVLERIVEAFEVRWVMVQLPEGASVDPLGLWRGGAAIDADGNRAGWLANEPAFEAPDLRIFEVER
;
A
#
# COMPACT_ATOMS: atom_id res chain seq x y z
N MET A 1 -29.36 24.48 -38.79
CA MET A 1 -28.22 23.78 -38.12
C MET A 1 -27.44 23.05 -39.20
N PRO A 2 -26.27 23.51 -39.62
CA PRO A 2 -25.45 22.82 -40.59
C PRO A 2 -24.31 22.07 -39.89
N GLY A 3 -24.18 20.79 -40.24
CA GLY A 3 -22.90 20.09 -40.36
C GLY A 3 -22.06 19.85 -39.09
N MET A 4 -22.45 18.87 -38.23
CA MET A 4 -21.44 18.11 -37.49
C MET A 4 -20.60 17.36 -38.52
N ALA A 5 -19.44 17.93 -38.88
CA ALA A 5 -18.44 17.24 -39.65
C ALA A 5 -18.12 15.92 -38.92
N SER A 6 -18.40 14.83 -39.61
CA SER A 6 -17.98 13.48 -39.26
C SER A 6 -16.49 13.50 -39.07
N HIS A 7 -16.02 13.49 -37.81
CA HIS A 7 -14.67 13.03 -37.55
C HIS A 7 -14.60 11.60 -38.07
N GLN A 8 -13.91 11.42 -39.21
CA GLN A 8 -13.46 10.09 -39.64
C GLN A 8 -12.80 9.44 -38.42
N PRO A 9 -13.21 8.22 -38.03
CA PRO A 9 -12.47 7.49 -37.02
C PRO A 9 -11.07 7.32 -37.58
N ASP A 10 -10.06 7.93 -36.93
CA ASP A 10 -8.65 7.56 -37.15
C ASP A 10 -8.61 6.05 -37.35
N GLU A 11 -8.08 5.59 -38.48
CA GLU A 11 -7.90 4.17 -38.76
C GLU A 11 -7.19 3.59 -37.54
N ARG A 12 -7.90 2.78 -36.76
CA ARG A 12 -7.37 2.25 -35.48
C ARG A 12 -6.18 1.39 -35.82
N VAL A 13 -4.99 1.92 -35.58
CA VAL A 13 -3.71 1.25 -35.84
C VAL A 13 -3.77 -0.14 -35.18
N PRO A 14 -3.47 -1.23 -35.90
CA PRO A 14 -3.41 -2.57 -35.33
C PRO A 14 -2.46 -2.62 -34.13
N PHE A 15 -2.82 -3.40 -33.10
CA PHE A 15 -2.05 -3.47 -31.84
C PHE A 15 -0.56 -3.71 -32.08
N GLY A 16 -0.18 -4.69 -32.93
CA GLY A 16 1.21 -5.02 -33.25
C GLY A 16 1.98 -3.92 -33.96
N GLN A 17 1.29 -2.92 -34.54
CA GLN A 17 1.93 -1.74 -35.11
C GLN A 17 2.14 -0.62 -34.09
N ILE A 18 1.48 -0.70 -32.91
CA ILE A 18 1.63 0.27 -31.82
C ILE A 18 2.81 -0.11 -30.94
N ILE A 19 2.85 -1.36 -30.51
CA ILE A 19 3.92 -1.92 -29.70
C ILE A 19 4.12 -3.40 -30.01
N SER A 20 5.37 -3.81 -30.16
CA SER A 20 5.79 -5.19 -30.41
C SER A 20 6.38 -5.82 -29.14
N LEU A 21 6.51 -7.14 -29.11
CA LEU A 21 7.13 -7.85 -27.99
C LEU A 21 8.58 -7.38 -27.73
N PRO A 22 9.48 -7.19 -28.71
CA PRO A 22 10.80 -6.62 -28.46
C PRO A 22 10.75 -5.23 -27.82
N GLN A 23 9.79 -4.37 -28.22
CA GLN A 23 9.62 -3.06 -27.60
C GLN A 23 9.14 -3.16 -26.15
N LEU A 24 8.25 -4.12 -25.82
CA LEU A 24 7.85 -4.37 -24.43
C LEU A 24 9.03 -4.85 -23.58
N LEU A 25 9.93 -5.67 -24.13
CA LEU A 25 11.16 -6.07 -23.45
C LEU A 25 12.11 -4.89 -23.22
N VAL A 26 12.29 -4.01 -24.20
CA VAL A 26 13.06 -2.76 -24.03
C VAL A 26 12.46 -1.90 -22.93
N VAL A 27 11.15 -1.72 -22.94
CA VAL A 27 10.43 -0.95 -21.90
C VAL A 27 10.59 -1.58 -20.52
N PHE A 28 10.56 -2.92 -20.43
CA PHE A 28 10.85 -3.63 -19.18
C PHE A 28 12.29 -3.35 -18.71
N VAL A 29 13.29 -3.44 -19.58
CA VAL A 29 14.70 -3.18 -19.23
C VAL A 29 14.89 -1.74 -18.75
N ILE A 30 14.26 -0.75 -19.40
CA ILE A 30 14.31 0.65 -18.95
C ILE A 30 13.66 0.78 -17.55
N GLY A 31 12.50 0.15 -17.35
CA GLY A 31 11.83 0.07 -16.06
C GLY A 31 12.72 -0.58 -14.99
N LEU A 32 13.40 -1.67 -15.34
CA LEU A 32 14.31 -2.39 -14.45
C LEU A 32 15.49 -1.51 -14.01
N VAL A 33 16.12 -0.82 -14.97
CA VAL A 33 17.21 0.14 -14.67
C VAL A 33 16.72 1.23 -13.72
N ALA A 34 15.53 1.80 -13.94
CA ALA A 34 14.96 2.82 -13.07
C ALA A 34 14.69 2.27 -11.65
N ARG A 35 14.19 1.04 -11.51
CA ARG A 35 13.93 0.42 -10.19
C ARG A 35 15.25 0.06 -9.48
N ILE A 36 16.26 -0.43 -10.20
CA ILE A 36 17.59 -0.64 -9.63
C ILE A 36 18.17 0.68 -9.13
N ALA A 37 18.13 1.74 -9.96
CA ALA A 37 18.63 3.05 -9.56
C ALA A 37 17.90 3.60 -8.32
N ALA A 38 16.59 3.39 -8.21
CA ALA A 38 15.80 3.78 -7.04
C ALA A 38 16.11 2.93 -5.79
N ALA A 39 16.54 1.67 -5.96
CA ALA A 39 16.91 0.76 -4.88
C ALA A 39 18.30 1.05 -4.29
N LEU A 40 19.24 1.55 -5.12
CA LEU A 40 20.65 1.69 -4.72
C LEU A 40 20.86 2.46 -3.41
N PRO A 41 20.17 3.61 -3.15
CA PRO A 41 20.35 4.38 -1.92
C PRO A 41 19.77 3.70 -0.68
N VAL A 42 18.90 2.67 -0.83
CA VAL A 42 18.13 2.08 0.28
C VAL A 42 18.54 0.62 0.45
N ASP A 43 19.52 0.37 1.31
CA ASP A 43 20.00 -0.97 1.66
C ASP A 43 19.53 -1.44 3.04
N TYR A 44 18.51 -0.79 3.55
CA TYR A 44 17.86 -1.01 4.84
C TYR A 44 16.34 -0.99 4.72
N ALA A 45 15.64 -1.45 5.74
CA ALA A 45 14.18 -1.31 5.84
C ALA A 45 13.85 0.14 6.25
N PRO A 46 13.20 0.93 5.39
CA PRO A 46 13.09 2.38 5.60
C PRO A 46 12.00 2.82 6.58
N TYR A 47 11.09 1.94 6.97
CA TYR A 47 10.00 2.18 7.92
C TYR A 47 9.38 0.85 8.37
N THR A 48 8.36 0.90 9.21
CA THR A 48 7.75 -0.24 9.90
C THR A 48 7.34 -1.40 8.99
N ASP A 49 6.56 -1.13 7.90
CA ASP A 49 6.02 -2.20 7.06
C ASP A 49 7.13 -3.02 6.37
N PRO A 50 8.11 -2.42 5.67
CA PRO A 50 9.25 -3.15 5.12
C PRO A 50 10.07 -3.89 6.18
N ALA A 51 10.23 -3.32 7.37
CA ALA A 51 10.94 -3.96 8.46
C ALA A 51 10.20 -5.24 8.92
N TYR A 52 8.90 -5.14 9.12
CA TYR A 52 8.07 -6.29 9.48
C TYR A 52 8.08 -7.37 8.42
N TYR A 53 7.85 -7.01 7.13
CA TYR A 53 7.89 -7.98 6.04
C TYR A 53 9.25 -8.67 5.92
N THR A 54 10.33 -7.95 6.20
CA THR A 54 11.69 -8.50 6.17
C THR A 54 11.91 -9.50 7.29
N LEU A 55 11.53 -9.16 8.54
CA LEU A 55 11.63 -10.09 9.68
C LEU A 55 10.88 -11.40 9.40
N VAL A 56 9.64 -11.31 8.93
CA VAL A 56 8.85 -12.50 8.60
C VAL A 56 9.48 -13.27 7.43
N ALA A 57 10.03 -12.57 6.43
CA ALA A 57 10.69 -13.22 5.28
C ALA A 57 11.96 -13.97 5.70
N GLN A 58 12.78 -13.41 6.58
CA GLN A 58 13.97 -14.05 7.14
C GLN A 58 13.58 -15.32 7.91
N ARG A 59 12.59 -15.23 8.79
CA ARG A 59 12.12 -16.40 9.57
C ARG A 59 11.50 -17.49 8.70
N LEU A 60 10.84 -17.13 7.61
CA LEU A 60 10.38 -18.11 6.62
C LEU A 60 11.55 -18.77 5.88
N ALA A 61 12.56 -17.99 5.50
CA ALA A 61 13.74 -18.49 4.78
C ALA A 61 14.61 -19.42 5.66
N SER A 62 14.73 -19.11 6.96
CA SER A 62 15.41 -19.96 7.95
C SER A 62 14.60 -21.16 8.45
N GLY A 63 13.35 -21.32 7.99
CA GLY A 63 12.48 -22.45 8.38
C GLY A 63 11.74 -22.27 9.71
N GLU A 64 11.76 -21.09 10.31
CA GLU A 64 11.11 -20.77 11.58
C GLU A 64 9.60 -20.47 11.44
N GLY A 65 9.09 -20.52 10.20
CA GLY A 65 7.67 -20.40 9.88
C GLY A 65 7.11 -18.98 9.98
N PHE A 66 5.77 -18.88 10.02
CA PHE A 66 5.06 -17.60 10.14
C PHE A 66 5.06 -17.10 11.58
N THR A 67 6.21 -16.63 12.04
CA THR A 67 6.43 -16.04 13.36
C THR A 67 7.16 -14.71 13.25
N VAL A 68 7.11 -13.88 14.30
CA VAL A 68 7.80 -12.59 14.35
C VAL A 68 8.21 -12.27 15.80
N PRO A 69 9.46 -11.77 16.04
CA PRO A 69 9.94 -11.50 17.40
C PRO A 69 9.45 -10.16 17.97
N VAL A 70 8.40 -9.58 17.39
CA VAL A 70 7.87 -8.28 17.80
C VAL A 70 6.34 -8.25 17.81
N ILE A 71 5.78 -7.39 18.66
CA ILE A 71 4.38 -6.95 18.60
C ILE A 71 4.40 -5.47 18.25
N TRP A 72 4.07 -5.14 17.00
CA TRP A 72 3.97 -3.76 16.57
C TRP A 72 2.65 -3.10 17.01
N SER A 73 1.57 -3.86 17.04
CA SER A 73 0.23 -3.38 17.42
C SER A 73 -0.50 -4.48 18.16
N PHE A 74 -1.15 -4.15 19.27
CA PHE A 74 -1.93 -5.14 20.01
C PHE A 74 -3.18 -5.60 19.26
N LEU A 75 -3.64 -4.84 18.27
CA LEU A 75 -4.66 -5.32 17.31
C LEU A 75 -4.24 -6.62 16.59
N GLU A 76 -2.95 -6.83 16.36
CA GLU A 76 -2.41 -8.04 15.74
C GLU A 76 -2.68 -9.30 16.56
N VAL A 77 -2.69 -9.14 17.87
CA VAL A 77 -2.92 -10.20 18.84
C VAL A 77 -4.30 -10.12 19.50
N GLY A 78 -5.25 -9.39 18.90
CA GLY A 78 -6.65 -9.32 19.32
C GLY A 78 -6.95 -8.26 20.39
N SER A 79 -6.14 -7.21 20.50
CA SER A 79 -6.26 -6.12 21.51
C SER A 79 -6.25 -6.63 22.96
N ILE A 80 -5.54 -7.73 23.19
CA ILE A 80 -5.35 -8.32 24.52
C ILE A 80 -3.86 -8.46 24.82
N LEU A 81 -3.53 -8.59 26.09
CA LEU A 81 -2.22 -9.06 26.51
C LEU A 81 -2.17 -10.58 26.32
N PRO A 82 -1.26 -11.12 25.46
CA PRO A 82 -1.15 -12.57 25.27
C PRO A 82 -0.83 -13.29 26.58
N ASP A 83 -1.39 -14.48 26.75
CA ASP A 83 -1.07 -15.36 27.87
C ASP A 83 -0.78 -16.79 27.34
N PRO A 84 0.47 -17.29 27.41
CA PRO A 84 1.66 -16.60 27.91
C PRO A 84 2.14 -15.48 26.99
N ALA A 85 2.72 -14.41 27.57
CA ALA A 85 3.34 -13.30 26.87
C ALA A 85 4.76 -13.68 26.44
N VAL A 86 4.90 -14.41 25.35
CA VAL A 86 6.17 -14.93 24.86
C VAL A 86 6.44 -14.48 23.41
N LEU A 87 7.65 -14.04 23.14
CA LEU A 87 8.15 -13.77 21.80
C LEU A 87 9.04 -14.94 21.30
N PRO A 88 8.97 -15.33 20.03
CA PRO A 88 8.17 -14.74 18.95
C PRO A 88 6.70 -15.13 18.98
N VAL A 89 5.84 -14.23 18.47
CA VAL A 89 4.40 -14.48 18.28
C VAL A 89 4.11 -14.97 16.85
N PRO A 90 2.93 -15.58 16.60
CA PRO A 90 2.47 -15.83 15.23
C PRO A 90 2.38 -14.54 14.42
N SER A 91 2.98 -14.52 13.22
CA SER A 91 3.01 -13.34 12.38
C SER A 91 1.76 -13.17 11.51
N ASN A 92 1.66 -12.02 10.87
CA ASN A 92 0.65 -11.71 9.87
C ASN A 92 -0.79 -11.69 10.41
N GLY A 93 -0.97 -11.25 11.63
CA GLY A 93 -2.28 -10.90 12.17
C GLY A 93 -2.84 -9.62 11.57
N HIS A 94 -1.98 -8.68 11.19
CA HIS A 94 -2.34 -7.42 10.55
C HIS A 94 -1.96 -7.40 9.06
N TRP A 95 -0.72 -7.62 8.73
CA TRP A 95 -0.23 -7.63 7.35
C TRP A 95 -0.52 -8.96 6.64
N MET A 96 -0.84 -8.89 5.36
CA MET A 96 -1.06 -10.09 4.55
C MET A 96 0.27 -10.75 4.15
N PRO A 97 0.31 -12.09 3.92
CA PRO A 97 1.56 -12.85 3.91
C PRO A 97 2.37 -12.80 2.62
N LEU A 98 1.74 -12.48 1.46
CA LEU A 98 2.34 -12.77 0.15
C LEU A 98 3.64 -12.01 -0.10
N THR A 99 3.76 -10.78 0.41
CA THR A 99 5.00 -9.99 0.28
C THR A 99 6.16 -10.68 0.98
N SER A 100 5.98 -11.13 2.23
CA SER A 100 7.00 -11.87 2.97
C SER A 100 7.32 -13.22 2.32
N ILE A 101 6.31 -13.94 1.78
CA ILE A 101 6.53 -15.21 1.06
C ILE A 101 7.40 -14.99 -0.18
N VAL A 102 7.12 -13.94 -0.98
CA VAL A 102 7.87 -13.61 -2.19
C VAL A 102 9.31 -13.19 -1.85
N ALA A 103 9.49 -12.38 -0.80
CA ALA A 103 10.82 -12.00 -0.32
C ALA A 103 11.58 -13.21 0.23
N ALA A 104 10.93 -14.07 1.04
CA ALA A 104 11.52 -15.28 1.60
C ALA A 104 12.02 -16.25 0.52
N ALA A 105 11.23 -16.45 -0.55
CA ALA A 105 11.64 -17.29 -1.67
C ALA A 105 12.94 -16.79 -2.33
N SER A 106 13.12 -15.48 -2.42
CA SER A 106 14.37 -14.89 -2.91
C SER A 106 15.51 -15.01 -1.89
N MET A 107 15.23 -14.79 -0.61
CA MET A 107 16.19 -14.91 0.48
C MET A 107 16.71 -16.36 0.63
N THR A 108 15.87 -17.36 0.43
CA THR A 108 16.30 -18.78 0.44
C THR A 108 17.33 -19.08 -0.65
N ILE A 109 17.31 -18.36 -1.77
CA ILE A 109 18.23 -18.55 -2.91
C ILE A 109 19.50 -17.71 -2.76
N PHE A 110 19.35 -16.44 -2.33
CA PHE A 110 20.42 -15.44 -2.38
C PHE A 110 20.95 -15.03 -0.99
N GLY A 111 20.42 -15.63 0.09
CA GLY A 111 20.75 -15.32 1.47
C GLY A 111 19.76 -14.36 2.13
N GLU A 112 19.69 -14.39 3.46
CA GLU A 112 18.69 -13.70 4.30
C GLU A 112 18.99 -12.19 4.45
N THR A 113 19.28 -11.51 3.35
CA THR A 113 19.64 -10.09 3.35
C THR A 113 18.51 -9.23 2.78
N TRP A 114 18.50 -7.96 3.18
CA TRP A 114 17.60 -6.96 2.59
C TRP A 114 17.68 -6.96 1.05
N ARG A 115 18.90 -6.95 0.49
CA ARG A 115 19.10 -6.92 -0.96
C ARG A 115 18.51 -8.15 -1.66
N ALA A 116 18.66 -9.33 -1.07
CA ALA A 116 18.05 -10.55 -1.61
C ALA A 116 16.51 -10.43 -1.65
N GLY A 117 15.89 -9.91 -0.58
CA GLY A 117 14.44 -9.68 -0.54
C GLY A 117 13.96 -8.59 -1.50
N GLN A 118 14.79 -7.59 -1.83
CA GLN A 118 14.45 -6.55 -2.82
C GLN A 118 14.37 -7.08 -4.26
N VAL A 119 15.09 -8.13 -4.62
CA VAL A 119 15.17 -8.63 -6.01
C VAL A 119 13.79 -8.83 -6.64
N PRO A 120 12.87 -9.60 -6.05
CA PRO A 120 11.55 -9.78 -6.63
C PRO A 120 10.74 -8.48 -6.69
N MET A 121 10.90 -7.56 -5.74
CA MET A 121 10.19 -6.29 -5.71
C MET A 121 10.63 -5.39 -6.87
N ILE A 122 11.93 -5.34 -7.15
CA ILE A 122 12.53 -4.64 -8.29
C ILE A 122 11.98 -5.21 -9.62
N LEU A 123 11.94 -6.53 -9.77
CA LEU A 123 11.46 -7.20 -10.98
C LEU A 123 9.96 -6.96 -11.21
N LEU A 124 9.14 -7.11 -10.16
CA LEU A 124 7.70 -6.88 -10.24
C LEU A 124 7.38 -5.39 -10.46
N GLY A 125 8.07 -4.49 -9.78
CA GLY A 125 7.94 -3.05 -10.00
C GLY A 125 8.33 -2.63 -11.42
N ALA A 126 9.35 -3.27 -12.00
CA ALA A 126 9.74 -3.07 -13.40
C ALA A 126 8.68 -3.59 -14.39
N LEU A 127 8.01 -4.71 -14.06
CA LEU A 127 6.97 -5.33 -14.90
C LEU A 127 5.73 -4.43 -15.06
N LEU A 128 5.43 -3.56 -14.09
CA LEU A 128 4.32 -2.61 -14.19
C LEU A 128 4.48 -1.63 -15.36
N VAL A 129 5.71 -1.34 -15.81
CA VAL A 129 5.97 -0.43 -16.93
C VAL A 129 5.50 -1.02 -18.28
N PRO A 130 5.91 -2.23 -18.69
CA PRO A 130 5.37 -2.84 -19.90
C PRO A 130 3.88 -3.22 -19.77
N MET A 131 3.37 -3.51 -18.56
CA MET A 131 1.92 -3.69 -18.36
C MET A 131 1.17 -2.40 -18.68
N THR A 132 1.67 -1.24 -18.26
CA THR A 132 1.10 0.08 -18.60
C THR A 132 1.18 0.35 -20.11
N ALA A 133 2.33 0.06 -20.73
CA ALA A 133 2.50 0.19 -22.18
C ALA A 133 1.51 -0.70 -22.96
N PHE A 134 1.35 -1.95 -22.52
CA PHE A 134 0.40 -2.89 -23.10
C PHE A 134 -1.04 -2.38 -22.96
N ALA A 135 -1.45 -1.94 -21.77
CA ALA A 135 -2.78 -1.38 -21.52
C ALA A 135 -3.05 -0.15 -22.40
N ALA A 136 -2.07 0.76 -22.51
CA ALA A 136 -2.17 1.94 -23.35
C ALA A 136 -2.37 1.57 -24.83
N ALA A 137 -1.53 0.69 -25.38
CA ALA A 137 -1.62 0.25 -26.75
C ALA A 137 -2.90 -0.54 -27.05
N TRP A 138 -3.31 -1.41 -26.13
CA TRP A 138 -4.49 -2.26 -26.27
C TRP A 138 -5.81 -1.48 -26.20
N LEU A 139 -5.94 -0.59 -25.21
CA LEU A 139 -7.21 0.09 -24.89
C LEU A 139 -7.41 1.38 -25.69
N PHE A 140 -6.34 2.10 -26.01
CA PHE A 140 -6.41 3.44 -26.62
C PHE A 140 -5.86 3.53 -28.03
N ARG A 141 -5.15 2.49 -28.51
CA ARG A 141 -4.69 2.37 -29.91
C ARG A 141 -3.90 3.58 -30.43
N SER A 142 -3.07 4.19 -29.56
CA SER A 142 -2.27 5.39 -29.88
C SER A 142 -0.82 5.21 -29.44
N ARG A 143 0.13 5.33 -30.40
CA ARG A 143 1.57 5.33 -30.09
C ARG A 143 1.95 6.45 -29.14
N TRP A 144 1.34 7.62 -29.34
CA TRP A 144 1.59 8.80 -28.51
C TRP A 144 1.17 8.57 -27.04
N VAL A 145 -0.05 8.10 -26.82
CA VAL A 145 -0.52 7.76 -25.48
C VAL A 145 0.36 6.70 -24.84
N THR A 146 0.76 5.67 -25.62
CA THR A 146 1.63 4.60 -25.12
C THR A 146 2.99 5.13 -24.67
N LEU A 147 3.63 5.99 -25.48
CA LEU A 147 4.94 6.57 -25.13
C LEU A 147 4.88 7.37 -23.84
N LEU A 148 3.93 8.29 -23.71
CA LEU A 148 3.80 9.12 -22.53
C LEU A 148 3.39 8.28 -21.30
N ALA A 149 2.56 7.26 -21.48
CA ALA A 149 2.19 6.35 -20.41
C ALA A 149 3.37 5.54 -19.88
N VAL A 150 4.30 5.13 -20.75
CA VAL A 150 5.57 4.49 -20.36
C VAL A 150 6.40 5.42 -19.48
N VAL A 151 6.57 6.68 -19.90
CA VAL A 151 7.33 7.67 -19.11
C VAL A 151 6.70 7.86 -17.72
N LEU A 152 5.38 8.05 -17.64
CA LEU A 152 4.70 8.20 -16.36
C LEU A 152 4.75 6.93 -15.51
N ALA A 153 4.70 5.73 -16.11
CA ALA A 153 4.82 4.47 -15.38
C ALA A 153 6.23 4.25 -14.79
N ILE A 154 7.26 4.73 -15.45
CA ILE A 154 8.63 4.69 -14.92
C ILE A 154 8.72 5.56 -13.66
N PHE A 155 8.19 6.78 -13.72
CA PHE A 155 8.34 7.76 -12.65
C PHE A 155 7.15 7.83 -11.67
N SER A 156 6.05 7.23 -11.88
CA SER A 156 4.84 6.98 -11.02
C SER A 156 4.71 7.80 -9.71
N GLY A 157 5.03 9.07 -9.72
CA GLY A 157 5.04 9.91 -8.50
C GLY A 157 6.00 9.35 -7.44
N PRO A 158 5.62 9.35 -6.16
CA PRO A 158 6.47 8.83 -5.09
C PRO A 158 6.69 7.31 -5.18
N LEU A 159 5.86 6.57 -5.91
CA LEU A 159 5.99 5.11 -6.03
C LEU A 159 7.30 4.66 -6.69
N LEU A 160 8.04 5.56 -7.34
CA LEU A 160 9.37 5.27 -7.89
C LEU A 160 10.29 4.61 -6.84
N VAL A 161 10.31 5.15 -5.63
CA VAL A 161 11.18 4.68 -4.52
C VAL A 161 10.52 3.58 -3.69
N TYR A 162 9.20 3.51 -3.65
CA TYR A 162 8.48 2.47 -2.90
C TYR A 162 8.48 1.12 -3.62
N TYR A 163 8.45 1.07 -4.95
CA TYR A 163 8.41 -0.20 -5.69
C TYR A 163 9.57 -1.16 -5.39
N PRO A 164 10.82 -0.72 -5.18
CA PRO A 164 11.92 -1.64 -4.89
C PRO A 164 12.06 -1.98 -3.40
N THR A 165 11.22 -1.47 -2.50
CA THR A 165 11.24 -1.86 -1.07
C THR A 165 10.58 -3.22 -0.88
N ILE A 166 10.92 -3.93 0.21
CA ILE A 166 10.24 -5.18 0.60
C ILE A 166 8.87 -4.81 1.18
N GLU A 167 7.99 -4.40 0.27
CA GLU A 167 6.65 -3.90 0.58
C GLU A 167 5.66 -4.37 -0.49
N ASN A 168 4.38 -4.31 -0.20
CA ASN A 168 3.33 -4.88 -1.03
C ASN A 168 3.07 -4.14 -2.36
N PHE A 169 3.60 -2.92 -2.57
CA PHE A 169 3.35 -2.09 -3.76
C PHE A 169 3.54 -2.83 -5.09
N ALA A 170 4.68 -3.49 -5.27
CA ALA A 170 5.00 -4.17 -6.52
C ALA A 170 4.17 -5.46 -6.69
N VAL A 171 4.05 -6.25 -5.63
CA VAL A 171 3.31 -7.52 -5.63
C VAL A 171 1.82 -7.26 -5.88
N PHE A 172 1.21 -6.37 -5.09
CA PHE A 172 -0.19 -5.99 -5.25
C PHE A 172 -0.44 -5.35 -6.61
N GLY A 173 0.48 -4.50 -7.07
CA GLY A 173 0.37 -3.80 -8.34
C GLY A 173 0.27 -4.74 -9.53
N VAL A 174 1.17 -5.71 -9.65
CA VAL A 174 1.17 -6.67 -10.74
C VAL A 174 -0.08 -7.55 -10.73
N LEU A 175 -0.42 -8.09 -9.56
CA LEU A 175 -1.58 -8.97 -9.40
C LEU A 175 -2.90 -8.22 -9.62
N GLY A 176 -3.05 -7.04 -9.03
CA GLY A 176 -4.24 -6.21 -9.16
C GLY A 176 -4.43 -5.67 -10.58
N ALA A 177 -3.35 -5.16 -11.22
CA ALA A 177 -3.41 -4.75 -12.62
C ALA A 177 -3.75 -5.93 -13.53
N GLY A 178 -3.17 -7.11 -13.28
CA GLY A 178 -3.51 -8.35 -13.98
C GLY A 178 -4.98 -8.74 -13.81
N ALA A 179 -5.53 -8.63 -12.60
CA ALA A 179 -6.94 -8.88 -12.31
C ALA A 179 -7.86 -7.93 -13.10
N LEU A 180 -7.55 -6.62 -13.07
CA LEU A 180 -8.31 -5.60 -13.80
C LEU A 180 -8.24 -5.78 -15.31
N MET A 181 -7.05 -6.03 -15.86
CA MET A 181 -6.87 -6.26 -17.30
C MET A 181 -7.60 -7.54 -17.75
N SER A 182 -7.57 -8.59 -16.93
CA SER A 182 -8.32 -9.83 -17.20
C SER A 182 -9.83 -9.59 -17.17
N ALA A 183 -10.34 -8.80 -16.23
CA ALA A 183 -11.76 -8.41 -16.16
C ALA A 183 -12.17 -7.57 -17.38
N ILE A 184 -11.35 -6.58 -17.78
CA ILE A 184 -11.59 -5.79 -19.00
C ILE A 184 -11.62 -6.71 -20.23
N ARG A 185 -10.66 -7.64 -20.31
CA ARG A 185 -10.61 -8.61 -21.41
C ARG A 185 -11.87 -9.49 -21.43
N ALA A 186 -12.30 -9.97 -20.27
CA ALA A 186 -13.52 -10.74 -20.13
C ALA A 186 -14.75 -9.97 -20.61
N ALA A 187 -14.84 -8.67 -20.33
CA ALA A 187 -15.97 -7.82 -20.72
C ALA A 187 -16.04 -7.54 -22.24
N GLN A 188 -14.99 -7.83 -23.00
CA GLN A 188 -14.98 -7.65 -24.45
C GLN A 188 -15.79 -8.73 -25.17
N PRO A 189 -16.52 -8.41 -26.26
CA PRO A 189 -17.28 -9.38 -27.02
C PRO A 189 -16.43 -10.53 -27.56
N GLY A 190 -16.98 -11.74 -27.60
CA GLY A 190 -16.35 -12.92 -28.19
C GLY A 190 -15.16 -13.48 -27.42
N THR A 191 -14.92 -13.04 -26.18
CA THR A 191 -13.81 -13.53 -25.36
C THR A 191 -14.19 -14.76 -24.54
N SER A 192 -13.19 -15.60 -24.22
CA SER A 192 -13.37 -16.78 -23.39
C SER A 192 -13.69 -16.40 -21.93
N ALA A 193 -14.55 -17.19 -21.29
CA ALA A 193 -14.87 -17.10 -19.86
C ALA A 193 -13.67 -17.31 -18.93
N ARG A 194 -12.58 -17.95 -19.40
CA ARG A 194 -11.33 -18.14 -18.64
C ARG A 194 -10.76 -16.84 -18.06
N TRP A 195 -11.01 -15.71 -18.72
CA TRP A 195 -10.54 -14.41 -18.26
C TRP A 195 -11.25 -13.95 -16.97
N LEU A 196 -12.51 -14.34 -16.75
CA LEU A 196 -13.20 -14.11 -15.47
C LEU A 196 -12.57 -14.92 -14.35
N ILE A 197 -12.29 -16.20 -14.62
CA ILE A 197 -11.67 -17.11 -13.66
C ILE A 197 -10.27 -16.61 -13.29
N LEU A 198 -9.48 -16.21 -14.30
CA LEU A 198 -8.15 -15.62 -14.06
C LEU A 198 -8.25 -14.31 -13.26
N SER A 199 -9.22 -13.44 -13.55
CA SER A 199 -9.44 -12.22 -12.77
C SER A 199 -9.75 -12.52 -11.30
N GLY A 200 -10.60 -13.53 -11.04
CA GLY A 200 -10.91 -13.98 -9.68
C GLY A 200 -9.67 -14.52 -8.94
N ALA A 201 -8.89 -15.38 -9.59
CA ALA A 201 -7.67 -15.93 -9.01
C ALA A 201 -6.62 -14.85 -8.69
N LEU A 202 -6.42 -13.91 -9.63
CA LEU A 202 -5.49 -12.78 -9.43
C LEU A 202 -5.98 -11.81 -8.35
N ALA A 203 -7.30 -11.58 -8.22
CA ALA A 203 -7.86 -10.80 -7.11
C ALA A 203 -7.61 -11.50 -5.77
N GLY A 204 -7.76 -12.85 -5.70
CA GLY A 204 -7.40 -13.64 -4.52
C GLY A 204 -5.93 -13.52 -4.15
N ALA A 205 -5.03 -13.61 -5.13
CA ALA A 205 -3.60 -13.44 -4.93
C ALA A 205 -3.24 -11.99 -4.50
N ALA A 206 -3.89 -10.99 -5.09
CA ALA A 206 -3.75 -9.60 -4.65
C ALA A 206 -4.25 -9.41 -3.21
N THR A 207 -5.33 -10.11 -2.80
CA THR A 207 -5.80 -10.08 -1.41
C THR A 207 -4.78 -10.69 -0.45
N LEU A 208 -4.01 -11.71 -0.87
CA LEU A 208 -2.89 -12.24 -0.07
C LEU A 208 -1.71 -11.27 0.04
N ALA A 209 -1.60 -10.27 -0.85
CA ALA A 209 -0.63 -9.19 -0.71
C ALA A 209 -1.17 -8.05 0.19
N ARG A 210 -2.48 -7.74 0.07
CA ARG A 210 -3.18 -6.71 0.85
C ARG A 210 -4.66 -7.04 0.97
N ILE A 211 -5.22 -6.86 2.16
CA ILE A 211 -6.63 -7.18 2.43
C ILE A 211 -7.62 -6.40 1.54
N ASP A 212 -7.31 -5.16 1.18
CA ASP A 212 -8.13 -4.35 0.27
C ASP A 212 -8.17 -4.89 -1.18
N GLY A 213 -7.36 -5.89 -1.50
CA GLY A 213 -7.49 -6.69 -2.72
C GLY A 213 -8.87 -7.34 -2.88
N VAL A 214 -9.61 -7.53 -1.79
CA VAL A 214 -11.02 -7.98 -1.85
C VAL A 214 -11.89 -7.07 -2.73
N ILE A 215 -11.61 -5.77 -2.79
CA ILE A 215 -12.34 -4.81 -3.62
C ILE A 215 -12.14 -5.11 -5.12
N LEU A 216 -11.03 -5.76 -5.50
CA LEU A 216 -10.80 -6.19 -6.88
C LEU A 216 -11.87 -7.18 -7.38
N THR A 217 -12.56 -7.88 -6.49
CA THR A 217 -13.67 -8.80 -6.86
C THR A 217 -14.83 -8.10 -7.55
N VAL A 218 -14.97 -6.79 -7.37
CA VAL A 218 -15.94 -5.95 -8.11
C VAL A 218 -15.68 -6.01 -9.62
N ALA A 219 -14.42 -6.08 -10.04
CA ALA A 219 -14.09 -6.08 -11.47
C ALA A 219 -14.58 -7.34 -12.22
N PRO A 220 -14.28 -8.58 -11.80
CA PRO A 220 -14.85 -9.76 -12.45
C PRO A 220 -16.37 -9.85 -12.30
N ALA A 221 -16.97 -9.38 -11.19
CA ALA A 221 -18.41 -9.34 -11.02
C ALA A 221 -19.07 -8.42 -12.06
N VAL A 222 -18.55 -7.22 -12.26
CA VAL A 222 -19.06 -6.29 -13.29
C VAL A 222 -18.78 -6.82 -14.69
N ALA A 223 -17.64 -7.44 -14.96
CA ALA A 223 -17.34 -8.07 -16.23
C ALA A 223 -18.36 -9.18 -16.56
N TRP A 224 -18.71 -10.01 -15.58
CA TRP A 224 -19.72 -11.05 -15.72
C TRP A 224 -21.12 -10.46 -16.04
N LEU A 225 -21.49 -9.35 -15.39
CA LEU A 225 -22.74 -8.63 -15.70
C LEU A 225 -22.72 -8.05 -17.13
N VAL A 226 -21.62 -7.42 -17.55
CA VAL A 226 -21.44 -6.83 -18.89
C VAL A 226 -21.55 -7.90 -19.99
N ARG A 227 -21.03 -9.10 -19.75
CA ARG A 227 -21.16 -10.24 -20.67
C ARG A 227 -22.62 -10.69 -20.86
N GLY A 228 -23.50 -10.38 -19.92
CA GLY A 228 -24.90 -10.80 -19.96
C GLY A 228 -25.09 -12.32 -19.75
N GLU A 229 -24.07 -13.05 -19.35
CA GLU A 229 -24.11 -14.49 -19.13
C GLU A 229 -25.07 -14.88 -17.97
N HIS A 230 -25.22 -13.99 -16.97
CA HIS A 230 -26.16 -14.16 -15.87
C HIS A 230 -27.61 -14.40 -16.32
N ARG A 231 -27.94 -14.00 -17.57
CA ARG A 231 -29.26 -14.22 -18.18
C ARG A 231 -29.42 -15.62 -18.77
N ARG A 232 -28.36 -16.41 -18.83
CA ARG A 232 -28.33 -17.78 -19.33
C ARG A 232 -28.05 -18.71 -18.13
N GLY A 233 -28.80 -19.81 -17.98
CA GLY A 233 -28.67 -20.70 -16.84
C GLY A 233 -27.23 -21.21 -16.59
N SER A 234 -26.49 -21.51 -17.66
CA SER A 234 -25.09 -21.94 -17.57
C SER A 234 -24.10 -20.81 -17.23
N GLY A 235 -24.47 -19.56 -17.41
CA GLY A 235 -23.59 -18.40 -17.16
C GLY A 235 -23.30 -18.14 -15.68
N TRP A 236 -24.14 -18.65 -14.77
CA TRP A 236 -23.89 -18.63 -13.34
C TRP A 236 -22.68 -19.51 -12.95
N ILE A 237 -22.47 -20.60 -13.67
CA ILE A 237 -21.30 -21.50 -13.45
C ILE A 237 -20.00 -20.71 -13.59
N VAL A 238 -19.90 -19.82 -14.56
CA VAL A 238 -18.70 -19.00 -14.80
C VAL A 238 -18.51 -17.97 -13.68
N GLY A 239 -19.60 -17.35 -13.20
CA GLY A 239 -19.55 -16.45 -12.06
C GLY A 239 -19.06 -17.17 -10.79
N PHE A 240 -19.65 -18.35 -10.50
CA PHE A 240 -19.22 -19.19 -9.39
C PHE A 240 -17.79 -19.69 -9.55
N ALA A 241 -17.36 -20.07 -10.75
CA ALA A 241 -15.98 -20.49 -11.00
C ALA A 241 -14.97 -19.34 -10.75
N SER A 242 -15.32 -18.09 -11.07
CA SER A 242 -14.49 -16.94 -10.74
C SER A 242 -14.41 -16.70 -9.22
N ALA A 243 -15.54 -16.77 -8.52
CA ALA A 243 -15.58 -16.67 -7.06
C ALA A 243 -14.84 -17.84 -6.38
N ALA A 244 -15.00 -19.06 -6.88
CA ALA A 244 -14.29 -20.22 -6.39
C ALA A 244 -12.77 -20.09 -6.60
N ALA A 245 -12.32 -19.57 -7.75
CA ALA A 245 -10.90 -19.33 -8.01
C ALA A 245 -10.32 -18.31 -7.01
N TYR A 246 -11.06 -17.25 -6.66
CA TYR A 246 -10.69 -16.33 -5.59
C TYR A 246 -10.55 -17.05 -4.25
N LEU A 247 -11.57 -17.81 -3.85
CA LEU A 247 -11.61 -18.51 -2.57
C LEU A 247 -10.55 -19.63 -2.45
N VAL A 248 -10.25 -20.35 -3.53
CA VAL A 248 -9.18 -21.36 -3.56
C VAL A 248 -7.82 -20.73 -3.28
N VAL A 249 -7.59 -19.51 -3.77
CA VAL A 249 -6.31 -18.81 -3.57
C VAL A 249 -6.20 -18.26 -2.14
N ILE A 250 -7.24 -17.59 -1.62
CA ILE A 250 -7.16 -16.98 -0.28
C ILE A 250 -7.52 -17.95 0.85
N GLY A 251 -8.31 -18.98 0.55
CA GLY A 251 -8.90 -19.89 1.54
C GLY A 251 -7.90 -20.54 2.50
N PRO A 252 -6.76 -21.08 2.01
CA PRO A 252 -5.74 -21.65 2.89
C PRO A 252 -5.25 -20.68 3.96
N TRP A 253 -5.12 -19.39 3.60
CA TRP A 253 -4.71 -18.36 4.55
C TRP A 253 -5.79 -18.04 5.59
N LEU A 254 -7.05 -17.94 5.16
CA LEU A 254 -8.17 -17.74 6.09
C LEU A 254 -8.30 -18.93 7.07
N LEU A 255 -8.11 -20.17 6.60
CA LEU A 255 -8.10 -21.35 7.44
C LEU A 255 -6.95 -21.34 8.45
N ARG A 256 -5.73 -20.97 8.01
CA ARG A 256 -4.59 -20.78 8.93
C ARG A 256 -4.94 -19.77 10.01
N ASN A 257 -5.53 -18.64 9.66
CA ASN A 257 -5.87 -17.61 10.62
C ASN A 257 -6.92 -18.09 11.63
N ILE A 258 -7.93 -18.85 11.20
CA ILE A 258 -8.91 -19.44 12.12
C ILE A 258 -8.22 -20.37 13.13
N VAL A 259 -7.26 -21.19 12.66
CA VAL A 259 -6.53 -22.11 13.55
C VAL A 259 -5.61 -21.37 14.52
N VAL A 260 -4.92 -20.32 14.06
CA VAL A 260 -3.88 -19.63 14.84
C VAL A 260 -4.46 -18.53 15.73
N PHE A 261 -5.42 -17.75 15.21
CA PHE A 261 -5.97 -16.57 15.87
C PHE A 261 -7.43 -16.73 16.31
N GLY A 262 -8.08 -17.87 16.00
CA GLY A 262 -9.50 -18.10 16.30
C GLY A 262 -10.46 -17.35 15.35
N THR A 263 -9.95 -16.58 14.39
CA THR A 263 -10.74 -15.79 13.45
C THR A 263 -10.07 -15.73 12.08
N ALA A 264 -10.88 -15.61 11.00
CA ALA A 264 -10.35 -15.57 9.63
C ALA A 264 -9.58 -14.27 9.32
N LEU A 265 -9.96 -13.18 9.97
CA LEU A 265 -9.39 -11.83 9.76
C LEU A 265 -9.08 -11.21 11.14
N PRO A 266 -7.91 -11.47 11.73
CA PRO A 266 -7.63 -11.15 13.12
C PRO A 266 -7.70 -9.64 13.43
N SER A 267 -7.01 -8.78 12.69
CA SER A 267 -7.01 -7.35 12.97
C SER A 267 -7.82 -6.52 12.00
N ALA A 268 -7.76 -6.87 10.72
CA ALA A 268 -8.43 -6.09 9.67
C ALA A 268 -9.95 -6.35 9.59
N GLY A 269 -10.43 -7.41 10.21
CA GLY A 269 -11.79 -7.91 9.99
C GLY A 269 -12.92 -7.13 10.67
N GLY A 270 -12.60 -6.23 11.58
CA GLY A 270 -13.66 -5.55 12.33
C GLY A 270 -13.21 -4.26 12.97
N SER A 271 -12.28 -4.33 13.92
CA SER A 271 -11.93 -3.20 14.77
C SER A 271 -11.35 -2.00 14.03
N THR A 272 -10.53 -2.20 13.00
CA THR A 272 -9.94 -1.11 12.21
C THR A 272 -10.95 -0.20 11.50
N LEU A 273 -12.19 -0.67 11.32
CA LEU A 273 -13.28 0.15 10.77
C LEU A 273 -13.83 1.15 11.79
N TRP A 274 -13.71 0.83 13.06
CA TRP A 274 -14.36 1.54 14.16
C TRP A 274 -13.43 2.42 14.98
N ILE A 275 -12.12 2.45 14.66
CA ILE A 275 -11.18 3.34 15.36
C ILE A 275 -11.50 4.82 15.10
N THR A 276 -11.45 5.62 16.15
CA THR A 276 -11.65 7.07 16.13
C THR A 276 -10.35 7.85 16.18
N SER A 277 -9.28 7.22 16.66
CA SER A 277 -7.91 7.73 16.58
C SER A 277 -6.93 6.65 16.09
N TYR A 278 -5.82 7.06 15.48
CA TYR A 278 -4.80 6.12 15.00
C TYR A 278 -4.21 5.28 16.13
N ASN A 279 -4.08 5.88 17.31
CA ASN A 279 -3.43 5.25 18.46
C ASN A 279 -4.27 4.13 19.08
N GLU A 280 -5.59 4.07 18.83
CA GLU A 280 -6.45 3.00 19.33
C GLU A 280 -6.02 1.60 18.88
N GLN A 281 -5.32 1.48 17.76
CA GLN A 281 -4.77 0.18 17.33
C GLN A 281 -3.70 -0.39 18.27
N PHE A 282 -3.13 0.45 19.14
CA PHE A 282 -2.11 0.04 20.12
C PHE A 282 -2.70 -0.23 21.51
N THR A 283 -3.99 -0.06 21.70
CA THR A 283 -4.65 -0.22 23.01
C THR A 283 -4.92 -1.67 23.37
N ILE A 284 -4.98 -1.94 24.67
CA ILE A 284 -5.32 -3.24 25.23
C ILE A 284 -6.62 -3.11 26.02
N GLY A 285 -7.62 -3.93 25.64
CA GLY A 285 -8.90 -4.01 26.37
C GLY A 285 -9.87 -2.86 26.15
N GLN A 286 -9.59 -1.93 25.24
CA GLN A 286 -10.58 -0.93 24.84
C GLN A 286 -11.64 -1.55 23.93
N ASP A 287 -12.89 -1.09 24.12
CA ASP A 287 -13.99 -1.48 23.23
C ASP A 287 -13.92 -0.70 21.91
N ILE A 288 -13.33 -1.33 20.89
CA ILE A 288 -13.30 -0.81 19.53
C ILE A 288 -14.47 -1.46 18.77
N SER A 289 -15.62 -0.82 18.82
CA SER A 289 -16.88 -1.31 18.29
C SER A 289 -17.63 -0.25 17.49
N ILE A 290 -18.70 -0.65 16.81
CA ILE A 290 -19.61 0.31 16.17
C ILE A 290 -20.25 1.26 17.20
N ALA A 291 -20.45 0.81 18.44
CA ALA A 291 -21.03 1.63 19.49
C ALA A 291 -20.06 2.75 19.88
N SER A 292 -18.80 2.42 20.23
CA SER A 292 -17.76 3.41 20.55
C SER A 292 -17.51 4.38 19.39
N TYR A 293 -17.58 3.90 18.15
CA TYR A 293 -17.45 4.75 16.97
C TYR A 293 -18.60 5.76 16.84
N LEU A 294 -19.85 5.34 17.10
CA LEU A 294 -21.01 6.23 17.05
C LEU A 294 -21.00 7.25 18.19
N ASP A 295 -20.45 6.90 19.35
CA ASP A 295 -20.29 7.78 20.51
C ASP A 295 -19.34 8.95 20.26
N ALA A 296 -18.43 8.83 19.27
CA ALA A 296 -17.60 9.94 18.80
C ALA A 296 -18.43 11.08 18.17
N GLY A 297 -19.70 10.82 17.84
CA GLY A 297 -20.67 11.78 17.35
C GLY A 297 -20.66 11.97 15.83
N ILE A 298 -21.84 12.29 15.30
CA ILE A 298 -22.08 12.39 13.85
C ILE A 298 -21.22 13.47 13.18
N GLY A 299 -20.91 14.55 13.89
CA GLY A 299 -20.05 15.63 13.39
C GLY A 299 -18.62 15.15 13.10
N PHE A 300 -18.04 14.37 14.04
CA PHE A 300 -16.73 13.74 13.86
C PHE A 300 -16.76 12.75 12.68
N ILE A 301 -17.77 11.88 12.64
CA ILE A 301 -17.90 10.85 11.60
C ILE A 301 -17.96 11.48 10.21
N ILE A 302 -18.84 12.46 10.00
CA ILE A 302 -18.96 13.13 8.69
C ILE A 302 -17.67 13.91 8.37
N GLY A 303 -17.15 14.66 9.32
CA GLY A 303 -15.92 15.45 9.15
C GLY A 303 -14.73 14.59 8.74
N SER A 304 -14.50 13.47 9.42
CA SER A 304 -13.41 12.54 9.11
C SER A 304 -13.54 11.92 7.71
N LYS A 305 -14.76 11.60 7.25
CA LYS A 305 -14.99 11.05 5.90
C LYS A 305 -14.79 12.10 4.81
N LEU A 306 -15.25 13.32 5.02
CA LEU A 306 -15.02 14.43 4.09
C LEU A 306 -13.52 14.75 3.96
N ASP A 307 -12.80 14.82 5.07
CA ASP A 307 -11.35 14.99 5.09
C ASP A 307 -10.64 13.84 4.36
N SER A 308 -11.04 12.60 4.64
CA SER A 308 -10.50 11.43 3.97
C SER A 308 -10.67 11.52 2.45
N TRP A 309 -11.87 11.80 1.93
CA TRP A 309 -12.09 11.97 0.50
C TRP A 309 -11.30 13.13 -0.10
N PHE A 310 -11.19 14.24 0.60
CA PHE A 310 -10.38 15.37 0.15
C PHE A 310 -8.91 14.97 -0.01
N GLN A 311 -8.35 14.28 0.97
CA GLN A 311 -6.99 13.77 0.90
C GLN A 311 -6.80 12.75 -0.22
N LEU A 312 -7.79 11.84 -0.45
CA LEU A 312 -7.73 10.88 -1.55
C LEU A 312 -7.71 11.55 -2.93
N VAL A 313 -8.43 12.66 -3.11
CA VAL A 313 -8.34 13.46 -4.34
C VAL A 313 -6.94 14.01 -4.53
N GLY A 314 -6.34 14.59 -3.49
CA GLY A 314 -4.96 15.10 -3.51
C GLY A 314 -3.94 13.99 -3.82
N ARG A 315 -4.08 12.81 -3.21
CA ARG A 315 -3.21 11.65 -3.48
C ARG A 315 -3.37 11.14 -4.91
N THR A 316 -4.61 11.10 -5.43
CA THR A 316 -4.86 10.76 -6.84
C THR A 316 -4.19 11.75 -7.78
N ALA A 317 -4.21 13.05 -7.44
CA ALA A 317 -3.50 14.07 -8.21
C ALA A 317 -1.98 13.80 -8.22
N VAL A 318 -1.38 13.56 -7.07
CA VAL A 318 0.06 13.26 -6.95
C VAL A 318 0.43 12.02 -7.78
N LEU A 319 -0.35 10.94 -7.69
CA LEU A 319 -0.13 9.68 -8.41
C LEU A 319 -0.25 9.83 -9.93
N LEU A 320 -1.10 10.75 -10.40
CA LEU A 320 -1.29 11.07 -11.82
C LEU A 320 -0.43 12.26 -12.28
N GLY A 321 0.52 12.74 -11.47
CA GLY A 321 1.41 13.84 -11.80
C GLY A 321 0.71 15.20 -11.87
N GLY A 322 -0.30 15.42 -11.02
CA GLY A 322 -0.99 16.69 -10.85
C GLY A 322 -2.01 16.97 -11.95
N ILE A 323 -1.56 17.48 -13.09
CA ILE A 323 -2.43 17.96 -14.18
C ILE A 323 -3.35 16.87 -14.76
N PHE A 324 -2.91 15.60 -14.74
CA PHE A 324 -3.69 14.51 -15.32
C PHE A 324 -4.92 14.10 -14.47
N LEU A 325 -5.05 14.59 -13.23
CA LEU A 325 -6.31 14.46 -12.49
C LEU A 325 -7.47 15.13 -13.25
N PHE A 326 -7.23 16.32 -13.81
CA PHE A 326 -8.25 17.10 -14.53
C PHE A 326 -8.71 16.43 -15.84
N THR A 327 -7.94 15.49 -16.36
CA THR A 327 -8.32 14.70 -17.53
C THR A 327 -8.82 13.30 -17.15
N PHE A 328 -8.37 12.75 -16.03
CA PHE A 328 -8.78 11.44 -15.56
C PHE A 328 -10.25 11.40 -15.13
N VAL A 329 -10.72 12.41 -14.38
CA VAL A 329 -12.14 12.48 -13.97
C VAL A 329 -13.08 12.52 -15.17
N PRO A 330 -12.89 13.40 -16.18
CA PRO A 330 -13.66 13.32 -17.43
C PRO A 330 -13.49 11.99 -18.19
N ALA A 331 -12.29 11.38 -18.14
CA ALA A 331 -12.07 10.09 -18.78
C ALA A 331 -12.92 8.97 -18.17
N LEU A 332 -13.07 8.92 -16.85
CA LEU A 332 -13.97 8.00 -16.16
C LEU A 332 -15.43 8.21 -16.64
N TRP A 333 -15.86 9.46 -16.78
CA TRP A 333 -17.17 9.77 -17.33
C TRP A 333 -17.33 9.35 -18.80
N MET A 334 -16.30 9.54 -19.62
CA MET A 334 -16.31 9.12 -21.03
C MET A 334 -16.36 7.59 -21.16
N ALA A 335 -15.73 6.87 -20.21
CA ALA A 335 -15.72 5.41 -20.17
C ALA A 335 -17.10 4.78 -20.01
N ARG A 336 -18.15 5.53 -19.60
CA ARG A 336 -19.54 5.03 -19.58
C ARG A 336 -20.03 4.53 -20.94
N ARG A 337 -19.45 5.03 -22.04
CA ARG A 337 -19.76 4.61 -23.40
C ARG A 337 -19.02 3.36 -23.84
N ARG A 338 -18.04 2.90 -23.06
CA ARG A 338 -17.19 1.74 -23.31
C ARG A 338 -17.44 0.68 -22.23
N ARG A 339 -18.40 -0.21 -22.51
CA ARG A 339 -18.81 -1.25 -21.55
C ARG A 339 -17.66 -2.16 -21.12
N ASP A 340 -16.65 -2.37 -21.98
CA ASP A 340 -15.43 -3.12 -21.67
C ASP A 340 -14.60 -2.49 -20.55
N LEU A 341 -14.66 -1.17 -20.35
CA LEU A 341 -13.98 -0.47 -19.26
C LEU A 341 -14.78 -0.40 -17.94
N TRP A 342 -16.05 -0.83 -17.94
CA TRP A 342 -16.86 -0.78 -16.72
C TRP A 342 -16.27 -1.57 -15.53
N PRO A 343 -15.60 -2.73 -15.72
CA PRO A 343 -14.93 -3.41 -14.62
C PRO A 343 -13.89 -2.54 -13.91
N PHE A 344 -13.10 -1.79 -14.67
CA PHE A 344 -12.11 -0.86 -14.13
C PHE A 344 -12.78 0.34 -13.42
N VAL A 345 -13.76 0.97 -14.07
CA VAL A 345 -14.47 2.13 -13.50
C VAL A 345 -15.18 1.76 -12.20
N ALA A 346 -15.85 0.61 -12.18
CA ALA A 346 -16.54 0.13 -10.99
C ALA A 346 -15.58 -0.18 -9.85
N TYR A 347 -14.45 -0.84 -10.14
CA TYR A 347 -13.41 -1.06 -9.15
C TYR A 347 -12.87 0.26 -8.59
N PHE A 348 -12.50 1.20 -9.46
CA PHE A 348 -11.94 2.48 -9.02
C PHE A 348 -12.92 3.25 -8.13
N ILE A 349 -14.21 3.31 -8.52
CA ILE A 349 -15.25 3.94 -7.70
C ILE A 349 -15.42 3.20 -6.37
N ALA A 350 -15.53 1.87 -6.40
CA ALA A 350 -15.70 1.06 -5.19
C ALA A 350 -14.52 1.24 -4.23
N MET A 351 -13.30 1.22 -4.75
CA MET A 351 -12.07 1.43 -3.97
C MET A 351 -12.04 2.86 -3.39
N PHE A 352 -12.31 3.89 -4.18
CA PHE A 352 -12.33 5.28 -3.73
C PHE A 352 -13.40 5.52 -2.66
N VAL A 353 -14.61 4.97 -2.85
CA VAL A 353 -15.72 5.08 -1.89
C VAL A 353 -15.41 4.28 -0.62
N ALA A 354 -14.91 3.06 -0.74
CA ALA A 354 -14.57 2.23 0.42
C ALA A 354 -13.45 2.87 1.25
N MET A 355 -12.35 3.27 0.60
CA MET A 355 -11.21 3.88 1.30
C MET A 355 -11.58 5.19 2.00
N GLY A 356 -12.34 6.08 1.36
CA GLY A 356 -12.73 7.35 1.96
C GLY A 356 -13.96 7.27 2.88
N GLY A 357 -14.85 6.28 2.67
CA GLY A 357 -16.11 6.17 3.39
C GLY A 357 -16.09 5.21 4.57
N LEU A 358 -15.33 4.11 4.49
CA LEU A 358 -15.29 3.12 5.58
C LEU A 358 -14.21 3.45 6.61
N PHE A 359 -12.99 3.77 6.16
CA PHE A 359 -11.85 3.98 7.05
C PHE A 359 -11.70 5.45 7.45
N THR A 360 -11.46 5.71 8.73
CA THR A 360 -11.25 7.05 9.25
C THR A 360 -9.80 7.52 9.01
N PHE A 361 -8.81 6.66 9.24
CA PHE A 361 -7.39 7.05 9.21
C PHE A 361 -6.54 6.27 8.21
N HIS A 362 -6.81 4.99 7.96
CA HIS A 362 -5.91 4.14 7.17
C HIS A 362 -5.71 4.64 5.73
N ALA A 363 -6.78 5.05 5.06
CA ALA A 363 -6.69 5.53 3.69
C ALA A 363 -5.92 6.87 3.59
N PRO A 364 -6.22 7.90 4.41
CA PRO A 364 -5.44 9.13 4.44
C PRO A 364 -3.99 8.93 4.87
N ARG A 365 -3.66 7.97 5.74
CA ARG A 365 -2.29 7.73 6.19
C ARG A 365 -1.40 7.00 5.18
N GLY A 366 -1.95 6.19 4.31
CA GLY A 366 -1.11 5.48 3.33
C GLY A 366 -1.79 4.37 2.56
N ALA A 367 -2.83 3.73 3.09
CA ALA A 367 -3.44 2.55 2.47
C ALA A 367 -3.85 2.77 1.01
N TYR A 368 -4.30 3.98 0.66
CA TYR A 368 -4.65 4.34 -0.70
C TYR A 368 -3.46 4.34 -1.67
N TYR A 369 -2.26 4.74 -1.22
CA TYR A 369 -1.05 4.67 -2.05
C TYR A 369 -0.69 3.22 -2.38
N HIS A 370 -0.86 2.31 -1.42
CA HIS A 370 -0.59 0.89 -1.62
C HIS A 370 -1.55 0.23 -2.61
N SER A 371 -2.80 0.72 -2.71
CA SER A 371 -3.78 0.22 -3.70
C SER A 371 -3.53 0.77 -5.10
N ALA A 372 -2.81 1.89 -5.23
CA ALA A 372 -2.62 2.59 -6.48
C ALA A 372 -1.92 1.80 -7.60
N PRO A 373 -0.88 1.01 -7.32
CA PRO A 373 -0.19 0.24 -8.35
C PRO A 373 -1.10 -0.68 -9.17
N ALA A 374 -2.22 -1.14 -8.61
CA ALA A 374 -3.17 -1.99 -9.32
C ALA A 374 -3.93 -1.23 -10.42
N TRP A 375 -4.30 0.03 -10.21
CA TRP A 375 -5.13 0.78 -11.14
C TRP A 375 -4.36 1.75 -12.03
N LEU A 376 -3.16 2.18 -11.64
CA LEU A 376 -2.34 3.11 -12.41
C LEU A 376 -2.03 2.64 -13.85
N PRO A 377 -1.74 1.36 -14.14
CA PRO A 377 -1.49 0.89 -15.48
C PRO A 377 -2.62 1.17 -16.48
N ILE A 378 -3.85 1.35 -15.99
CA ILE A 378 -5.03 1.67 -16.82
C ILE A 378 -5.38 3.16 -16.70
N ALA A 379 -5.28 3.75 -15.52
CA ALA A 379 -5.62 5.15 -15.27
C ALA A 379 -4.71 6.13 -15.99
N ILE A 380 -3.40 5.88 -15.99
CA ILE A 380 -2.42 6.74 -16.66
C ILE A 380 -2.75 6.91 -18.16
N PRO A 381 -2.82 5.85 -18.97
CA PRO A 381 -3.15 6.01 -20.39
C PRO A 381 -4.57 6.54 -20.60
N MET A 382 -5.52 6.23 -19.71
CA MET A 382 -6.87 6.77 -19.76
C MET A 382 -6.86 8.30 -19.59
N ALA A 383 -6.14 8.83 -18.63
CA ALA A 383 -6.01 10.26 -18.38
C ALA A 383 -5.35 10.99 -19.57
N ILE A 384 -4.24 10.45 -20.09
CA ILE A 384 -3.53 11.03 -21.25
C ILE A 384 -4.44 11.02 -22.48
N SER A 385 -5.17 9.94 -22.73
CA SER A 385 -6.06 9.82 -23.90
C SER A 385 -7.21 10.82 -23.91
N ALA A 386 -7.59 11.34 -22.74
CA ALA A 386 -8.68 12.31 -22.59
C ALA A 386 -8.22 13.77 -22.78
N VAL A 387 -6.92 14.06 -22.83
CA VAL A 387 -6.39 15.43 -23.00
C VAL A 387 -7.03 16.15 -24.19
N PRO A 388 -7.12 15.55 -25.41
CA PRO A 388 -7.72 16.24 -26.55
C PRO A 388 -9.20 16.59 -26.33
N ALA A 389 -9.97 15.69 -25.73
CA ALA A 389 -11.39 15.90 -25.48
C ALA A 389 -11.63 17.02 -24.47
N VAL A 390 -10.87 17.00 -23.37
CA VAL A 390 -10.96 18.02 -22.31
C VAL A 390 -10.49 19.37 -22.84
N ALA A 391 -9.34 19.43 -23.50
CA ALA A 391 -8.81 20.67 -24.07
C ALA A 391 -9.77 21.27 -25.09
N THR A 392 -10.41 20.46 -25.94
CA THR A 392 -11.43 20.92 -26.91
C THR A 392 -12.66 21.46 -26.19
N ALA A 393 -13.13 20.81 -25.13
CA ALA A 393 -14.27 21.29 -24.34
C ALA A 393 -14.01 22.63 -23.66
N VAL A 394 -12.81 22.77 -23.04
CA VAL A 394 -12.35 24.02 -22.43
C VAL A 394 -12.06 25.08 -23.51
N GLY A 395 -11.66 24.67 -24.69
CA GLY A 395 -11.40 25.52 -25.86
C GLY A 395 -12.61 26.31 -26.37
N ARG A 396 -13.81 26.08 -25.81
CA ARG A 396 -14.97 26.98 -26.03
C ARG A 396 -14.71 28.38 -25.46
N PHE A 397 -13.91 28.48 -24.40
CA PHE A 397 -13.51 29.74 -23.76
C PHE A 397 -12.17 30.24 -24.29
N TRP A 398 -11.25 29.35 -24.66
CA TRP A 398 -9.90 29.65 -25.15
C TRP A 398 -9.63 28.91 -26.47
N PRO A 399 -9.89 29.53 -27.63
CA PRO A 399 -9.84 28.84 -28.94
C PRO A 399 -8.51 28.16 -29.27
N PHE A 400 -7.39 28.62 -28.75
CA PHE A 400 -6.07 28.00 -28.97
C PHE A 400 -5.99 26.58 -28.43
N LEU A 401 -6.80 26.24 -27.39
CA LEU A 401 -6.85 24.90 -26.81
C LEU A 401 -7.50 23.87 -27.75
N ARG A 402 -8.15 24.27 -28.85
CA ARG A 402 -8.72 23.33 -29.84
C ARG A 402 -7.69 22.78 -30.82
N ARG A 403 -6.47 23.35 -30.83
CA ARG A 403 -5.44 22.97 -31.79
C ARG A 403 -4.76 21.66 -31.40
N ALA A 404 -4.58 20.72 -32.34
CA ALA A 404 -3.88 19.45 -32.10
C ALA A 404 -2.46 19.62 -31.55
N GLN A 405 -1.76 20.68 -31.98
CA GLN A 405 -0.42 21.00 -31.45
C GLN A 405 -0.48 21.36 -29.97
N THR A 406 -1.50 22.11 -29.53
CA THR A 406 -1.71 22.45 -28.12
C THR A 406 -2.00 21.19 -27.29
N HIS A 407 -2.79 20.23 -27.80
CA HIS A 407 -3.04 18.98 -27.09
C HIS A 407 -1.74 18.19 -26.84
N ARG A 408 -0.88 18.09 -27.87
CA ARG A 408 0.44 17.45 -27.74
C ARG A 408 1.33 18.20 -26.76
N PHE A 409 1.38 19.51 -26.86
CA PHE A 409 2.15 20.36 -25.96
C PHE A 409 1.72 20.17 -24.50
N LEU A 410 0.42 20.23 -24.20
CA LEU A 410 -0.12 20.02 -22.86
C LEU A 410 0.21 18.63 -22.31
N SER A 411 0.13 17.59 -23.17
CA SER A 411 0.49 16.22 -22.76
C SER A 411 1.97 16.11 -22.43
N ILE A 412 2.88 16.74 -23.23
CA ILE A 412 4.32 16.73 -22.96
C ILE A 412 4.62 17.48 -21.66
N VAL A 413 4.14 18.71 -21.53
CA VAL A 413 4.41 19.57 -20.37
C VAL A 413 3.87 18.91 -19.09
N GLY A 414 2.66 18.33 -19.16
CA GLY A 414 2.09 17.57 -18.04
C GLY A 414 2.95 16.38 -17.66
N THR A 415 3.44 15.62 -18.65
CA THR A 415 4.32 14.46 -18.40
C THR A 415 5.66 14.89 -17.80
N LEU A 416 6.30 15.92 -18.35
CA LEU A 416 7.58 16.44 -17.82
C LEU A 416 7.40 17.00 -16.39
N GLY A 417 6.32 17.74 -16.13
CA GLY A 417 5.99 18.22 -14.79
C GLY A 417 5.81 17.06 -13.80
N ALA A 418 5.12 16.00 -14.20
CA ALA A 418 4.95 14.80 -13.38
C ALA A 418 6.28 14.09 -13.09
N VAL A 419 7.18 14.02 -14.07
CA VAL A 419 8.54 13.46 -13.89
C VAL A 419 9.33 14.28 -12.88
N VAL A 420 9.33 15.61 -12.99
CA VAL A 420 10.02 16.50 -12.05
C VAL A 420 9.46 16.31 -10.64
N LEU A 421 8.13 16.33 -10.49
CA LEU A 421 7.47 16.11 -9.19
C LEU A 421 7.80 14.74 -8.60
N SER A 422 7.88 13.70 -9.44
CA SER A 422 8.26 12.37 -9.01
C SER A 422 9.70 12.32 -8.48
N ILE A 423 10.64 12.94 -9.18
CA ILE A 423 12.05 12.98 -8.75
C ILE A 423 12.20 13.78 -7.46
N VAL A 424 11.59 14.96 -7.38
CA VAL A 424 11.64 15.82 -6.17
C VAL A 424 11.01 15.10 -4.99
N GLY A 425 9.83 14.51 -5.17
CA GLY A 425 9.16 13.73 -4.13
C GLY A 425 9.98 12.52 -3.68
N SER A 426 10.64 11.81 -4.61
CA SER A 426 11.51 10.67 -4.30
C SER A 426 12.72 11.08 -3.45
N VAL A 427 13.35 12.22 -3.78
CA VAL A 427 14.48 12.73 -2.99
C VAL A 427 14.04 13.12 -1.59
N ALA A 428 12.85 13.73 -1.44
CA ALA A 428 12.30 14.07 -0.13
C ALA A 428 12.05 12.82 0.72
N VAL A 429 11.45 11.78 0.13
CA VAL A 429 11.20 10.50 0.79
C VAL A 429 12.50 9.82 1.21
N TRP A 430 13.52 9.78 0.35
CA TRP A 430 14.82 9.20 0.71
C TRP A 430 15.47 9.91 1.90
N ARG A 431 15.39 11.25 1.97
CA ARG A 431 15.95 12.02 3.08
C ARG A 431 15.25 11.72 4.40
N GLU A 432 13.93 11.61 4.36
CA GLU A 432 13.11 11.22 5.51
C GLU A 432 13.50 9.82 6.02
N TRP A 433 13.57 8.85 5.12
CA TRP A 433 13.95 7.48 5.44
C TRP A 433 15.36 7.39 6.04
N ASP A 434 16.32 8.09 5.44
CA ASP A 434 17.71 8.10 5.90
C ASP A 434 17.83 8.76 7.29
N HIS A 435 17.02 9.79 7.57
CA HIS A 435 16.98 10.39 8.91
C HIS A 435 16.44 9.41 9.96
N SER A 436 15.28 8.80 9.72
CA SER A 436 14.69 7.80 10.63
C SER A 436 15.63 6.60 10.85
N HIS A 437 16.21 6.07 9.77
CA HIS A 437 17.13 4.95 9.85
C HIS A 437 18.37 5.24 10.70
N ARG A 438 18.95 6.45 10.63
CA ARG A 438 20.08 6.84 11.48
C ARG A 438 19.72 6.80 12.98
N LEU A 439 18.52 7.19 13.35
CA LEU A 439 18.05 7.10 14.75
C LEU A 439 17.93 5.64 15.19
N ASP A 440 17.36 4.78 14.34
CA ASP A 440 17.23 3.35 14.62
C ASP A 440 18.61 2.68 14.76
N VAL A 441 19.56 3.01 13.88
CA VAL A 441 20.95 2.52 13.97
C VAL A 441 21.62 2.97 15.28
N THR A 442 21.48 4.24 15.65
CA THR A 442 22.04 4.76 16.91
C THR A 442 21.45 4.03 18.12
N GLY A 443 20.15 3.73 18.12
CA GLY A 443 19.53 2.92 19.15
C GLY A 443 20.02 1.48 19.17
N ALA A 444 20.16 0.87 17.98
CA ALA A 444 20.63 -0.51 17.86
C ALA A 444 22.08 -0.69 18.31
N GLU A 445 22.98 0.25 17.99
CA GLU A 445 24.38 0.26 18.43
C GLU A 445 24.50 0.23 19.96
N PHE A 446 23.64 0.97 20.68
CA PHE A 446 23.60 0.92 22.14
C PHE A 446 23.41 -0.50 22.69
N PHE A 447 22.50 -1.29 22.08
CA PHE A 447 22.22 -2.67 22.52
C PHE A 447 23.34 -3.64 22.13
N VAL A 448 23.90 -3.48 20.95
CA VAL A 448 25.02 -4.31 20.45
C VAL A 448 26.27 -4.09 21.31
N ASP A 449 26.63 -2.84 21.58
CA ASP A 449 27.83 -2.49 22.36
C ASP A 449 27.75 -2.98 23.82
N ARG A 450 26.57 -2.98 24.41
CA ARG A 450 26.32 -3.48 25.76
C ARG A 450 26.09 -4.98 25.85
N ARG A 451 26.10 -5.69 24.72
CA ARG A 451 25.76 -7.12 24.64
C ARG A 451 24.37 -7.41 25.22
N ALA A 452 23.45 -6.47 25.04
CA ALA A 452 22.06 -6.54 25.49
C ALA A 452 21.12 -7.03 24.36
N THR A 453 21.70 -7.61 23.30
CA THR A 453 20.95 -8.25 22.22
C THR A 453 20.19 -9.45 22.79
N GLY A 454 18.88 -9.51 22.52
CA GLY A 454 17.99 -10.53 23.13
C GLY A 454 17.17 -10.03 24.31
N ASP A 455 17.53 -8.91 24.94
CA ASP A 455 16.64 -8.24 25.89
C ASP A 455 15.40 -7.69 25.19
N VAL A 456 14.24 -7.79 25.80
CA VAL A 456 13.00 -7.24 25.25
C VAL A 456 13.00 -5.72 25.38
N VAL A 457 12.73 -5.04 24.27
CA VAL A 457 12.67 -3.57 24.20
C VAL A 457 11.24 -3.10 23.92
N MET A 458 10.75 -2.17 24.72
CA MET A 458 9.54 -1.44 24.39
C MET A 458 9.87 -0.25 23.50
N PHE A 459 9.32 -0.21 22.29
CA PHE A 459 9.60 0.82 21.30
C PHE A 459 8.46 0.98 20.29
N THR A 460 8.24 2.16 19.75
CA THR A 460 7.15 2.45 18.79
C THR A 460 7.31 1.74 17.45
N ASP A 461 8.55 1.48 17.01
CA ASP A 461 8.85 0.64 15.84
C ASP A 461 9.79 -0.52 16.20
N PRO A 462 9.29 -1.53 16.93
CA PRO A 462 10.13 -2.65 17.35
C PRO A 462 10.66 -3.47 16.17
N SER A 463 10.03 -3.39 14.98
CA SER A 463 10.46 -4.17 13.81
C SER A 463 11.79 -3.68 13.25
N ALA A 464 11.99 -2.36 13.16
CA ALA A 464 13.26 -1.77 12.70
C ALA A 464 14.39 -2.12 13.67
N LEU A 465 14.16 -1.97 14.96
CA LEU A 465 15.13 -2.30 15.98
C LEU A 465 15.51 -3.79 15.97
N ALA A 466 14.53 -4.69 15.87
CA ALA A 466 14.76 -6.13 15.82
C ALA A 466 15.61 -6.55 14.61
N LEU A 467 15.44 -5.90 13.46
CA LEU A 467 16.28 -6.15 12.28
C LEU A 467 17.74 -5.73 12.49
N LEU A 468 17.97 -4.64 13.22
CA LEU A 468 19.29 -4.04 13.37
C LEU A 468 20.10 -4.65 14.53
N SER A 469 19.44 -4.93 15.66
CA SER A 469 20.10 -5.38 16.89
C SER A 469 19.79 -6.83 17.28
N GLY A 470 18.74 -7.43 16.69
CA GLY A 470 18.25 -8.74 17.10
C GLY A 470 17.38 -8.72 18.38
N ASN A 471 17.11 -7.56 18.95
CA ASN A 471 16.26 -7.45 20.13
C ASN A 471 14.81 -7.75 19.83
N PRO A 472 14.15 -8.67 20.53
CA PRO A 472 12.70 -8.80 20.48
C PRO A 472 12.05 -7.54 21.06
N GLY A 473 10.83 -7.21 20.62
CA GLY A 473 10.26 -5.95 21.06
C GLY A 473 8.73 -5.91 21.09
N VAL A 474 8.22 -4.98 21.87
CA VAL A 474 6.78 -4.71 21.99
C VAL A 474 6.52 -3.22 21.84
N SER A 475 5.45 -2.87 21.12
CA SER A 475 5.02 -1.48 21.03
C SER A 475 4.43 -1.03 22.38
N PRO A 476 4.66 0.23 22.79
CA PRO A 476 3.93 0.80 23.91
C PRO A 476 2.45 0.99 23.56
N THR A 477 1.61 1.12 24.58
CA THR A 477 0.19 1.45 24.43
C THR A 477 -0.09 2.90 24.87
N PRO A 478 -1.05 3.61 24.28
CA PRO A 478 -1.50 4.91 24.76
C PRO A 478 -2.43 4.82 25.99
N ASP A 479 -2.63 3.61 26.53
CA ASP A 479 -3.39 3.38 27.74
C ASP A 479 -2.68 3.95 29.00
N SER A 480 -3.25 3.74 30.19
CA SER A 480 -2.65 4.21 31.42
C SER A 480 -1.29 3.55 31.70
N TYR A 481 -0.46 4.20 32.53
CA TYR A 481 0.82 3.61 32.98
C TYR A 481 0.67 2.26 33.66
N HIS A 482 -0.45 1.98 34.30
CA HIS A 482 -0.74 0.66 34.86
C HIS A 482 -0.85 -0.42 33.77
N VAL A 483 -1.41 -0.11 32.60
CA VAL A 483 -1.45 -1.05 31.46
C VAL A 483 -0.06 -1.24 30.87
N LEU A 484 0.73 -0.15 30.75
CA LEU A 484 2.13 -0.25 30.32
C LEU A 484 2.96 -1.13 31.28
N GLU A 485 2.80 -0.96 32.60
CA GLU A 485 3.45 -1.76 33.63
C GLU A 485 3.13 -3.26 33.44
N ARG A 486 1.86 -3.60 33.20
CA ARG A 486 1.48 -5.00 32.90
C ARG A 486 2.15 -5.56 31.66
N ILE A 487 2.37 -4.74 30.61
CA ILE A 487 3.11 -5.16 29.41
C ILE A 487 4.59 -5.37 29.77
N VAL A 488 5.16 -4.44 30.53
CA VAL A 488 6.57 -4.51 30.98
C VAL A 488 6.81 -5.78 31.80
N GLU A 489 5.92 -6.09 32.73
CA GLU A 489 6.02 -7.31 33.57
C GLU A 489 5.82 -8.58 32.72
N ALA A 490 4.76 -8.62 31.89
CA ALA A 490 4.39 -9.81 31.16
C ALA A 490 5.44 -10.24 30.12
N PHE A 491 6.05 -9.29 29.40
CA PHE A 491 7.09 -9.56 28.39
C PHE A 491 8.51 -9.45 28.97
N GLU A 492 8.65 -9.24 30.27
CA GLU A 492 9.95 -9.03 30.91
C GLU A 492 10.77 -7.91 30.23
N VAL A 493 10.09 -6.81 29.83
CA VAL A 493 10.74 -5.68 29.17
C VAL A 493 11.87 -5.15 30.04
N ARG A 494 13.05 -5.00 29.45
CA ARG A 494 14.22 -4.48 30.15
C ARG A 494 14.57 -3.05 29.78
N TRP A 495 14.20 -2.64 28.58
CA TRP A 495 14.53 -1.33 28.04
C TRP A 495 13.32 -0.65 27.42
N VAL A 496 13.24 0.66 27.59
CA VAL A 496 12.27 1.52 26.89
C VAL A 496 13.04 2.49 26.00
N MET A 497 12.83 2.40 24.71
CA MET A 497 13.43 3.32 23.73
C MET A 497 12.38 4.33 23.26
N VAL A 498 12.69 5.61 23.34
CA VAL A 498 11.82 6.72 22.97
C VAL A 498 12.47 7.54 21.89
N GLN A 499 11.85 7.63 20.73
CA GLN A 499 12.20 8.59 19.68
C GLN A 499 11.31 9.82 19.79
N LEU A 500 11.92 11.00 19.76
CA LEU A 500 11.22 12.27 19.75
C LEU A 500 11.15 12.80 18.31
N PRO A 501 9.99 13.27 17.84
CA PRO A 501 9.94 14.04 16.60
C PRO A 501 10.83 15.29 16.71
N GLU A 502 11.44 15.70 15.59
CA GLU A 502 12.32 16.87 15.55
C GLU A 502 11.67 18.09 16.23
N GLY A 503 12.33 18.64 17.23
CA GLY A 503 11.85 19.79 18.00
C GLY A 503 10.70 19.51 18.99
N ALA A 504 10.29 18.25 19.17
CA ALA A 504 9.27 17.89 20.14
C ALA A 504 9.85 17.69 21.55
N SER A 505 9.11 18.14 22.56
CA SER A 505 9.42 17.89 23.97
C SER A 505 8.62 16.74 24.58
N VAL A 506 7.75 16.11 23.77
CA VAL A 506 6.84 15.02 24.17
C VAL A 506 6.82 14.00 23.06
N ASP A 507 7.05 12.73 23.39
CA ASP A 507 6.91 11.64 22.44
C ASP A 507 5.44 11.40 22.03
N PRO A 508 5.18 10.76 20.87
CA PRO A 508 3.83 10.57 20.35
C PRO A 508 2.89 9.79 21.27
N LEU A 509 3.43 8.97 22.19
CA LEU A 509 2.68 8.14 23.12
C LEU A 509 2.66 8.70 24.55
N GLY A 510 3.31 9.86 24.77
CA GLY A 510 3.31 10.56 26.05
C GLY A 510 4.17 9.92 27.13
N LEU A 511 5.07 9.00 26.80
CA LEU A 511 6.02 8.38 27.73
C LEU A 511 7.09 9.35 28.23
N TRP A 512 7.34 10.41 27.48
CA TRP A 512 8.34 11.41 27.77
C TRP A 512 7.79 12.81 27.65
N ARG A 513 7.84 13.59 28.74
CA ARG A 513 7.43 14.99 28.77
C ARG A 513 8.49 15.83 29.47
N GLY A 514 9.18 16.70 28.70
CA GLY A 514 10.06 17.70 29.28
C GLY A 514 11.23 17.18 30.13
N GLY A 515 11.74 15.99 29.81
CA GLY A 515 12.90 15.41 30.50
C GLY A 515 12.57 14.42 31.64
N ALA A 516 11.29 14.05 31.82
CA ALA A 516 10.90 13.01 32.79
C ALA A 516 9.76 12.16 32.21
N ALA A 517 9.75 10.87 32.52
CA ALA A 517 8.63 9.98 32.21
C ALA A 517 7.49 10.25 33.22
N ILE A 518 6.54 11.07 32.83
CA ILE A 518 5.37 11.46 33.62
C ILE A 518 4.08 11.17 32.87
N ASP A 519 3.06 10.65 33.56
CA ASP A 519 1.73 10.48 32.99
C ASP A 519 0.99 11.83 32.81
N ALA A 520 -0.24 11.77 32.29
CA ALA A 520 -1.07 12.94 32.07
C ALA A 520 -1.37 13.73 33.37
N ASP A 521 -1.35 13.06 34.52
CA ASP A 521 -1.61 13.61 35.85
C ASP A 521 -0.33 14.10 36.53
N GLY A 522 0.84 14.00 35.86
CA GLY A 522 2.12 14.40 36.40
C GLY A 522 2.79 13.34 37.32
N ASN A 523 2.23 12.12 37.37
CA ASN A 523 2.81 11.01 38.12
C ASN A 523 3.89 10.34 37.27
N ARG A 524 4.91 9.84 37.97
CA ARG A 524 6.03 9.16 37.36
C ARG A 524 5.79 7.66 37.26
N ALA A 525 6.24 7.04 36.18
CA ALA A 525 6.31 5.59 36.07
C ALA A 525 7.39 5.05 37.03
N GLY A 526 6.97 4.47 38.14
CA GLY A 526 7.90 3.99 39.19
C GLY A 526 8.80 2.84 38.76
N TRP A 527 8.45 2.18 37.65
CA TRP A 527 9.21 1.09 37.05
C TRP A 527 10.24 1.56 36.00
N LEU A 528 10.29 2.85 35.67
CA LEU A 528 11.22 3.40 34.67
C LEU A 528 12.32 4.21 35.36
N ALA A 529 13.58 3.97 35.01
CA ALA A 529 14.73 4.69 35.55
C ALA A 529 14.55 6.21 35.42
N ASN A 530 15.08 6.95 36.40
CA ASN A 530 14.97 8.40 36.48
C ASN A 530 15.71 9.12 35.36
N GLU A 531 16.86 8.59 35.00
CA GLU A 531 17.76 9.13 34.00
C GLU A 531 17.90 8.15 32.86
N PRO A 532 18.01 8.61 31.61
CA PRO A 532 18.24 7.72 30.50
C PRO A 532 19.62 7.07 30.63
N ALA A 533 19.69 5.78 30.36
CA ALA A 533 20.96 5.05 30.22
C ALA A 533 21.73 5.48 28.98
N PHE A 534 21.03 6.07 28.00
CA PHE A 534 21.58 6.65 26.80
C PHE A 534 20.72 7.85 26.34
N GLU A 535 21.41 8.92 25.92
CA GLU A 535 20.79 10.13 25.39
C GLU A 535 21.53 10.60 24.14
N ALA A 536 20.78 10.79 23.07
CA ALA A 536 21.21 11.43 21.82
C ALA A 536 20.15 12.43 21.37
N PRO A 537 20.44 13.32 20.41
CA PRO A 537 19.39 14.14 19.81
C PRO A 537 18.22 13.25 19.34
N ASP A 538 17.01 13.59 19.78
CA ASP A 538 15.75 12.92 19.41
C ASP A 538 15.64 11.43 19.84
N LEU A 539 16.57 10.89 20.66
CA LEU A 539 16.57 9.51 21.14
C LEU A 539 16.91 9.41 22.62
N ARG A 540 16.13 8.65 23.38
CA ARG A 540 16.37 8.30 24.79
C ARG A 540 16.16 6.82 24.99
N ILE A 541 17.03 6.18 25.79
CA ILE A 541 16.88 4.77 26.19
C ILE A 541 16.94 4.71 27.70
N PHE A 542 15.90 4.14 28.31
CA PHE A 542 15.77 3.97 29.73
C PHE A 542 15.85 2.50 30.12
N GLU A 543 16.46 2.21 31.25
CA GLU A 543 16.39 0.89 31.87
C GLU A 543 15.10 0.79 32.69
N VAL A 544 14.50 -0.40 32.71
CA VAL A 544 13.36 -0.73 33.55
C VAL A 544 13.90 -1.14 34.93
N GLU A 545 13.52 -0.42 35.96
CA GLU A 545 13.83 -0.74 37.36
C GLU A 545 12.83 -1.78 37.87
N ARG A 546 13.31 -2.92 38.35
CA ARG A 546 12.48 -4.02 38.92
C ARG A 546 12.54 -4.03 40.43
#